data_739f46e830b7f837c40f0f745062fb1a
#
_entry.id   739f46e830b7f837c40f0f745062fb1a
#
_cell.length_a   1.000
_cell.length_b   1.000
_cell.length_c   1.000
_cell.angle_alpha   90.00
_cell.angle_beta   90.00
_cell.angle_gamma   90.00
#
_symmetry.space_group_name_H-M   'P 1'
#
loop_
_entity.id
_entity.type
_entity.pdbx_description
1 polymer ?
#
loop_
_entity_poly.entity_id
_entity_poly.type
_entity_poly.pdbx_seq_one_letter_code
_entity_poly.pdbx_strand_id
1 'polypeptide(L)'
;LKTEPATNFGIIEKAFISAAVKSGHKYIDDFNGSERTGISRADSTVYKGVRQSSAISYLPNKLPNLTILTNHHIARLIFQKNRAIGIETMDGKTIYCNCETIICQGAFGTPHLLMLSGIGPADHLKNHGINPLVNLPGVGSNLADHIDISIQYNSDRMDFSHAQHQRLDKSLWLMTKWLLSGKGPGSGSLFSTVLFHAFNDPKLPELEVFMTPMIIE
;
A
#
# COMPACT_ATOMS: atom_id res chain seq x y z
N LEU A 1 -7.12 6.63 11.34
CA LEU A 1 -7.42 6.03 10.05
C LEU A 1 -8.87 5.52 10.07
N LYS A 2 -9.64 5.83 9.03
CA LYS A 2 -11.01 5.33 8.88
C LYS A 2 -11.05 4.28 7.78
N THR A 3 -11.83 3.22 8.00
CA THR A 3 -12.04 2.13 7.05
C THR A 3 -13.53 1.89 6.87
N GLU A 4 -13.91 1.34 5.76
CA GLU A 4 -15.27 0.85 5.46
C GLU A 4 -15.16 -0.47 4.70
N PRO A 5 -16.13 -1.39 4.86
CA PRO A 5 -16.22 -2.55 4.00
C PRO A 5 -16.32 -2.13 2.53
N ALA A 6 -15.66 -2.87 1.64
CA ALA A 6 -15.61 -2.55 0.22
C ALA A 6 -17.03 -2.33 -0.33
N THR A 7 -17.27 -1.17 -0.97
CA THR A 7 -18.61 -0.78 -1.45
C THR A 7 -18.96 -1.44 -2.78
N ASN A 8 -17.98 -1.89 -3.55
CA ASN A 8 -18.16 -2.59 -4.81
C ASN A 8 -18.43 -4.08 -4.58
N PHE A 9 -19.61 -4.39 -4.08
CA PHE A 9 -20.00 -5.76 -3.75
C PHE A 9 -21.16 -6.19 -4.64
N GLY A 10 -20.82 -6.73 -5.80
CA GLY A 10 -21.75 -7.12 -6.85
C GLY A 10 -22.10 -8.61 -6.89
N ILE A 11 -22.51 -9.05 -8.06
CA ILE A 11 -22.91 -10.45 -8.30
C ILE A 11 -21.73 -11.40 -8.23
N ILE A 12 -20.59 -11.00 -8.79
CA ILE A 12 -19.42 -11.87 -8.88
C ILE A 12 -18.74 -12.06 -7.51
N GLU A 13 -18.72 -11.05 -6.68
CA GLU A 13 -18.19 -11.13 -5.31
C GLU A 13 -19.03 -12.09 -4.46
N LYS A 14 -20.36 -12.00 -4.58
CA LYS A 14 -21.28 -12.93 -3.91
C LYS A 14 -21.09 -14.36 -4.41
N ALA A 15 -20.90 -14.53 -5.71
CA ALA A 15 -20.65 -15.83 -6.30
C ALA A 15 -19.32 -16.43 -5.82
N PHE A 16 -18.27 -15.60 -5.74
CA PHE A 16 -16.96 -16.04 -5.23
C PHE A 16 -17.04 -16.48 -3.77
N ILE A 17 -17.69 -15.69 -2.90
CA ILE A 17 -17.92 -16.09 -1.49
C ILE A 17 -18.71 -17.38 -1.42
N SER A 18 -19.80 -17.50 -2.19
CA SER A 18 -20.62 -18.71 -2.19
C SER A 18 -19.83 -19.95 -2.66
N ALA A 19 -18.99 -19.79 -3.68
CA ALA A 19 -18.14 -20.86 -4.18
C ALA A 19 -17.09 -21.29 -3.14
N ALA A 20 -16.42 -20.33 -2.50
CA ALA A 20 -15.44 -20.61 -1.46
C ALA A 20 -16.07 -21.35 -0.27
N VAL A 21 -17.24 -20.92 0.19
CA VAL A 21 -17.98 -21.60 1.28
C VAL A 21 -18.38 -23.02 0.87
N LYS A 22 -18.86 -23.23 -0.36
CA LYS A 22 -19.19 -24.58 -0.88
C LYS A 22 -17.96 -25.47 -1.01
N SER A 23 -16.79 -24.88 -1.21
CA SER A 23 -15.49 -25.59 -1.26
C SER A 23 -14.90 -25.85 0.14
N GLY A 24 -15.65 -25.56 1.20
CA GLY A 24 -15.25 -25.86 2.58
C GLY A 24 -14.54 -24.73 3.32
N HIS A 25 -14.40 -23.54 2.73
CA HIS A 25 -13.82 -22.40 3.43
C HIS A 25 -14.87 -21.75 4.35
N LYS A 26 -14.43 -21.36 5.55
CA LYS A 26 -15.29 -20.64 6.50
C LYS A 26 -15.50 -19.19 6.01
N TYR A 27 -16.73 -18.68 6.12
CA TYR A 27 -16.95 -17.24 6.03
C TYR A 27 -16.53 -16.59 7.35
N ILE A 28 -15.73 -15.55 7.30
CA ILE A 28 -15.30 -14.73 8.46
C ILE A 28 -15.70 -13.28 8.24
N ASP A 29 -16.16 -12.62 9.28
CA ASP A 29 -16.63 -11.24 9.17
C ASP A 29 -15.47 -10.23 9.09
N ASP A 30 -14.35 -10.54 9.77
CA ASP A 30 -13.17 -9.67 9.83
C ASP A 30 -11.89 -10.52 9.78
N PHE A 31 -11.20 -10.47 8.64
CA PHE A 31 -9.91 -11.17 8.47
C PHE A 31 -8.73 -10.46 9.19
N ASN A 32 -8.92 -9.25 9.69
CA ASN A 32 -7.96 -8.55 10.57
C ASN A 32 -8.19 -8.88 12.06
N GLY A 33 -9.22 -9.67 12.35
CA GLY A 33 -9.55 -10.12 13.69
C GLY A 33 -8.70 -11.30 14.18
N SER A 34 -9.27 -12.08 15.09
CA SER A 34 -8.62 -13.27 15.67
C SER A 34 -8.56 -14.47 14.73
N GLU A 35 -9.50 -14.58 13.80
CA GLU A 35 -9.56 -15.62 12.76
C GLU A 35 -9.08 -15.03 11.43
N ARG A 36 -8.04 -15.63 10.86
CA ARG A 36 -7.42 -15.14 9.63
C ARG A 36 -7.64 -16.04 8.41
N THR A 37 -8.01 -17.31 8.63
CA THR A 37 -8.23 -18.30 7.55
C THR A 37 -9.69 -18.36 7.20
N GLY A 38 -10.03 -18.08 5.95
CA GLY A 38 -11.40 -18.11 5.44
C GLY A 38 -11.63 -17.05 4.38
N ILE A 39 -12.88 -16.97 3.92
CA ILE A 39 -13.34 -15.97 2.94
C ILE A 39 -14.04 -14.81 3.64
N SER A 40 -13.71 -13.60 3.25
CA SER A 40 -14.29 -12.38 3.81
C SER A 40 -14.58 -11.35 2.74
N ARG A 41 -15.45 -10.41 3.07
CA ARG A 41 -15.50 -9.12 2.40
C ARG A 41 -14.32 -8.29 2.84
N ALA A 42 -13.59 -7.71 1.90
CA ALA A 42 -12.43 -6.90 2.22
C ALA A 42 -12.85 -5.53 2.77
N ASP A 43 -12.14 -5.06 3.78
CA ASP A 43 -12.20 -3.68 4.21
C ASP A 43 -11.23 -2.82 3.38
N SER A 44 -11.60 -1.59 3.15
CA SER A 44 -10.76 -0.64 2.44
C SER A 44 -10.48 0.61 3.28
N THR A 45 -9.31 1.21 3.07
CA THR A 45 -8.97 2.51 3.66
C THR A 45 -9.64 3.64 2.88
N VAL A 46 -10.97 3.55 2.79
CA VAL A 46 -11.87 4.54 2.20
C VAL A 46 -12.92 4.90 3.24
N TYR A 47 -13.32 6.14 3.28
CA TYR A 47 -14.42 6.61 4.13
C TYR A 47 -15.26 7.61 3.35
N LYS A 48 -16.55 7.32 3.22
CA LYS A 48 -17.50 8.11 2.43
C LYS A 48 -17.01 8.40 1.00
N GLY A 49 -16.45 7.38 0.35
CA GLY A 49 -15.93 7.48 -1.01
C GLY A 49 -14.61 8.23 -1.17
N VAL A 50 -13.95 8.59 -0.07
CA VAL A 50 -12.65 9.28 -0.07
C VAL A 50 -11.57 8.39 0.51
N ARG A 51 -10.48 8.19 -0.24
CA ARG A 51 -9.31 7.43 0.22
C ARG A 51 -8.70 8.08 1.47
N GLN A 52 -8.53 7.29 2.50
CA GLN A 52 -7.91 7.70 3.76
C GLN A 52 -6.41 7.42 3.72
N SER A 53 -5.66 8.31 3.07
CA SER A 53 -4.19 8.26 3.13
C SER A 53 -3.69 8.64 4.51
N SER A 54 -2.43 8.31 4.82
CA SER A 54 -1.79 8.74 6.08
C SER A 54 -1.80 10.26 6.23
N ALA A 55 -1.63 11.01 5.14
CA ALA A 55 -1.72 12.47 5.16
C ALA A 55 -3.11 12.95 5.58
N ILE A 56 -4.18 12.41 4.97
CA ILE A 56 -5.56 12.78 5.31
C ILE A 56 -5.91 12.37 6.74
N SER A 57 -5.43 11.20 7.18
CA SER A 57 -5.81 10.63 8.47
C SER A 57 -5.05 11.20 9.66
N TYR A 58 -3.78 11.56 9.47
CA TYR A 58 -2.85 11.89 10.57
C TYR A 58 -2.21 13.27 10.49
N LEU A 59 -2.30 13.96 9.35
CA LEU A 59 -1.78 15.32 9.23
C LEU A 59 -2.93 16.33 9.25
N PRO A 60 -3.31 16.84 10.43
CA PRO A 60 -4.32 17.90 10.52
C PRO A 60 -3.79 19.20 9.89
N ASN A 61 -4.70 19.96 9.30
CA ASN A 61 -4.39 21.14 8.50
C ASN A 61 -3.59 22.24 9.20
N LYS A 62 -3.52 22.24 10.54
CA LYS A 62 -2.73 23.23 11.32
C LYS A 62 -2.33 22.65 12.68
N LEU A 63 -1.07 22.28 12.81
CA LEU A 63 -0.44 22.08 14.12
C LEU A 63 0.66 23.13 14.26
N PRO A 64 0.71 23.91 15.36
CA PRO A 64 1.66 25.00 15.53
C PRO A 64 3.12 24.54 15.60
N ASN A 65 3.34 23.28 15.94
CA ASN A 65 4.65 22.63 16.08
C ASN A 65 5.00 21.69 14.91
N LEU A 66 4.22 21.68 13.81
CA LEU A 66 4.47 20.85 12.65
C LEU A 66 4.74 21.72 11.42
N THR A 67 5.93 21.57 10.83
CA THR A 67 6.27 22.15 9.54
C THR A 67 6.36 21.05 8.50
N ILE A 68 5.59 21.15 7.42
CA ILE A 68 5.59 20.22 6.30
C ILE A 68 6.28 20.92 5.12
N LEU A 69 7.39 20.34 4.67
CA LEU A 69 8.13 20.81 3.50
C LEU A 69 7.91 19.81 2.36
N THR A 70 7.17 20.24 1.34
CA THR A 70 6.96 19.45 0.12
C THR A 70 7.99 19.83 -0.94
N ASN A 71 8.19 18.93 -1.94
CA ASN A 71 9.13 19.13 -3.05
C ASN A 71 10.61 19.30 -2.62
N HIS A 72 10.97 18.69 -1.50
CA HIS A 72 12.35 18.66 -1.02
C HIS A 72 12.89 17.21 -1.14
N HIS A 73 13.65 16.96 -2.18
CA HIS A 73 14.38 15.69 -2.33
C HIS A 73 15.61 15.72 -1.44
N ILE A 74 15.77 14.70 -0.63
CA ILE A 74 16.89 14.57 0.31
C ILE A 74 18.04 13.89 -0.41
N ALA A 75 19.20 14.54 -0.40
CA ALA A 75 20.41 14.02 -1.01
C ALA A 75 21.18 13.08 -0.06
N ARG A 76 21.31 13.46 1.21
CA ARG A 76 22.03 12.69 2.22
C ARG A 76 21.69 13.12 3.64
N LEU A 77 22.06 12.26 4.59
CA LEU A 77 22.10 12.57 6.01
C LEU A 77 23.40 13.32 6.33
N ILE A 78 23.34 14.21 7.32
CA ILE A 78 24.50 14.91 7.84
C ILE A 78 24.87 14.31 9.18
N PHE A 79 26.14 14.00 9.34
CA PHE A 79 26.68 13.41 10.56
C PHE A 79 27.68 14.32 11.24
N GLN A 80 27.65 14.34 12.55
CA GLN A 80 28.72 14.84 13.40
C GLN A 80 29.21 13.69 14.26
N LYS A 81 30.41 13.19 13.98
CA LYS A 81 30.91 11.91 14.52
C LYS A 81 29.88 10.81 14.16
N ASN A 82 29.35 10.08 15.16
CA ASN A 82 28.43 8.98 15.00
C ASN A 82 26.94 9.40 15.18
N ARG A 83 26.63 10.69 15.19
CA ARG A 83 25.27 11.20 15.37
C ARG A 83 24.77 11.85 14.09
N ALA A 84 23.59 11.43 13.62
CA ALA A 84 22.87 12.17 12.59
C ALA A 84 22.35 13.49 13.18
N ILE A 85 22.76 14.61 12.57
CA ILE A 85 22.42 15.95 13.03
C ILE A 85 21.50 16.70 12.06
N GLY A 86 21.13 16.09 10.95
CA GLY A 86 20.27 16.73 9.95
C GLY A 86 20.32 16.04 8.60
N ILE A 87 19.80 16.75 7.63
CA ILE A 87 19.69 16.34 6.23
C ILE A 87 20.21 17.42 5.30
N GLU A 88 20.67 17.04 4.13
CA GLU A 88 20.96 17.90 3.00
C GLU A 88 20.00 17.57 1.86
N THR A 89 19.42 18.59 1.26
CA THR A 89 18.53 18.45 0.12
C THR A 89 19.30 18.51 -1.20
N MET A 90 18.71 18.05 -2.30
CA MET A 90 19.34 18.07 -3.63
C MET A 90 19.61 19.50 -4.14
N ASP A 91 18.89 20.50 -3.65
CA ASP A 91 19.13 21.93 -3.94
C ASP A 91 20.17 22.59 -3.01
N GLY A 92 20.87 21.78 -2.20
CA GLY A 92 21.98 22.22 -1.33
C GLY A 92 21.56 22.84 0.00
N LYS A 93 20.27 22.83 0.35
CA LYS A 93 19.83 23.31 1.66
C LYS A 93 20.10 22.30 2.74
N THR A 94 20.48 22.80 3.91
CA THR A 94 20.70 21.98 5.11
C THR A 94 19.61 22.24 6.12
N ILE A 95 19.04 21.15 6.66
CA ILE A 95 18.06 21.20 7.74
C ILE A 95 18.61 20.40 8.91
N TYR A 96 18.85 21.07 10.03
CA TYR A 96 19.37 20.43 11.24
C TYR A 96 18.24 19.93 12.14
N CYS A 97 18.49 18.84 12.86
CA CYS A 97 17.60 18.31 13.89
C CYS A 97 18.21 18.50 15.29
N ASN A 98 17.35 18.80 16.27
CA ASN A 98 17.76 18.95 17.67
C ASN A 98 17.81 17.59 18.39
N CYS A 99 16.92 16.68 18.05
CA CYS A 99 16.77 15.38 18.72
C CYS A 99 17.18 14.23 17.80
N GLU A 100 16.40 13.93 16.77
CA GLU A 100 16.61 12.77 15.91
C GLU A 100 16.11 12.99 14.48
N THR A 101 16.62 12.20 13.54
CA THR A 101 16.16 12.16 12.16
C THR A 101 15.50 10.80 11.90
N ILE A 102 14.21 10.82 11.53
CA ILE A 102 13.43 9.63 11.25
C ILE A 102 13.30 9.45 9.73
N ILE A 103 13.69 8.29 9.21
CA ILE A 103 13.64 7.97 7.78
C ILE A 103 12.44 7.06 7.52
N CYS A 104 11.51 7.51 6.67
CA CYS A 104 10.29 6.77 6.32
C CYS A 104 10.12 6.71 4.79
N GLN A 105 11.19 6.33 4.04
CA GLN A 105 11.20 6.35 2.58
C GLN A 105 10.86 4.98 1.94
N GLY A 106 10.40 4.02 2.74
CA GLY A 106 10.04 2.68 2.27
C GLY A 106 11.24 1.79 1.97
N ALA A 107 10.95 0.61 1.39
CA ALA A 107 11.92 -0.47 1.20
C ALA A 107 13.06 -0.12 0.23
N PHE A 108 12.83 0.75 -0.72
CA PHE A 108 13.85 1.23 -1.67
C PHE A 108 14.51 2.52 -1.21
N GLY A 109 13.72 3.51 -0.81
CA GLY A 109 14.23 4.84 -0.50
C GLY A 109 15.10 4.89 0.75
N THR A 110 14.74 4.14 1.79
CA THR A 110 15.50 4.12 3.05
C THR A 110 16.92 3.57 2.87
N PRO A 111 17.15 2.37 2.31
CA PRO A 111 18.50 1.87 2.09
C PRO A 111 19.28 2.73 1.08
N HIS A 112 18.60 3.27 0.06
CA HIS A 112 19.24 4.18 -0.89
C HIS A 112 19.80 5.44 -0.20
N LEU A 113 18.99 6.11 0.63
CA LEU A 113 19.42 7.28 1.37
C LEU A 113 20.55 6.96 2.36
N LEU A 114 20.49 5.80 3.04
CA LEU A 114 21.55 5.34 3.93
C LEU A 114 22.87 5.16 3.15
N MET A 115 22.84 4.49 2.01
CA MET A 115 24.03 4.27 1.17
C MET A 115 24.60 5.59 0.64
N LEU A 116 23.77 6.52 0.15
CA LEU A 116 24.20 7.86 -0.25
C LEU A 116 24.84 8.66 0.91
N SER A 117 24.51 8.30 2.13
CA SER A 117 25.03 8.91 3.36
C SER A 117 26.25 8.17 3.94
N GLY A 118 26.80 7.17 3.23
CA GLY A 118 27.98 6.42 3.65
C GLY A 118 27.68 5.26 4.60
N ILE A 119 26.42 4.84 4.74
CA ILE A 119 26.01 3.70 5.58
C ILE A 119 25.56 2.54 4.68
N GLY A 120 26.33 1.49 4.61
CA GLY A 120 26.04 0.34 3.75
C GLY A 120 27.23 -0.57 3.54
N PRO A 121 27.18 -1.50 2.56
CA PRO A 121 28.30 -2.37 2.22
C PRO A 121 29.52 -1.55 1.75
N ALA A 122 30.61 -1.57 2.51
CA ALA A 122 31.73 -0.66 2.30
C ALA A 122 32.35 -0.74 0.89
N ASP A 123 32.51 -1.94 0.34
CA ASP A 123 33.09 -2.09 -0.99
C ASP A 123 32.15 -1.60 -2.10
N HIS A 124 30.86 -1.84 -1.96
CA HIS A 124 29.86 -1.28 -2.86
C HIS A 124 29.89 0.26 -2.85
N LEU A 125 29.93 0.87 -1.67
CA LEU A 125 30.00 2.32 -1.52
C LEU A 125 31.26 2.90 -2.17
N LYS A 126 32.43 2.29 -1.94
CA LYS A 126 33.70 2.70 -2.57
C LYS A 126 33.64 2.64 -4.09
N ASN A 127 33.04 1.58 -4.66
CA ASN A 127 32.91 1.43 -6.09
C ASN A 127 32.07 2.54 -6.74
N HIS A 128 31.22 3.19 -5.94
CA HIS A 128 30.41 4.34 -6.36
C HIS A 128 31.00 5.69 -5.91
N GLY A 129 32.24 5.73 -5.43
CA GLY A 129 32.91 6.96 -4.99
C GLY A 129 32.37 7.52 -3.67
N ILE A 130 31.62 6.73 -2.92
CA ILE A 130 31.07 7.12 -1.60
C ILE A 130 32.04 6.64 -0.51
N ASN A 131 32.46 7.55 0.34
CA ASN A 131 33.31 7.20 1.48
C ASN A 131 32.48 6.50 2.58
N PRO A 132 32.78 5.22 2.93
CA PRO A 132 32.01 4.52 3.96
C PRO A 132 32.21 5.14 5.34
N LEU A 133 31.12 5.56 5.97
CA LEU A 133 31.08 5.96 7.37
C LEU A 133 30.89 4.75 8.29
N VAL A 134 29.98 3.86 7.89
CA VAL A 134 29.64 2.63 8.63
C VAL A 134 29.52 1.49 7.64
N ASN A 135 30.32 0.46 7.81
CA ASN A 135 30.15 -0.77 7.05
C ASN A 135 28.99 -1.58 7.60
N LEU A 136 27.87 -1.57 6.87
CA LEU A 136 26.62 -2.25 7.24
C LEU A 136 26.11 -3.08 6.06
N PRO A 137 26.60 -4.34 5.89
CA PRO A 137 26.34 -5.16 4.71
C PRO A 137 24.86 -5.49 4.48
N GLY A 138 24.01 -5.43 5.52
CA GLY A 138 22.58 -5.69 5.42
C GLY A 138 21.77 -4.56 4.75
N VAL A 139 22.33 -3.36 4.60
CA VAL A 139 21.63 -2.25 3.96
C VAL A 139 21.46 -2.50 2.47
N GLY A 140 20.23 -2.52 2.00
CA GLY A 140 19.86 -2.82 0.61
C GLY A 140 19.88 -4.31 0.25
N SER A 141 20.06 -5.19 1.23
CA SER A 141 20.03 -6.64 1.04
C SER A 141 18.69 -7.22 1.50
N ASN A 142 18.42 -8.47 1.08
CA ASN A 142 17.26 -9.25 1.51
C ASN A 142 15.90 -8.58 1.22
N LEU A 143 15.80 -7.87 0.09
CA LEU A 143 14.52 -7.37 -0.39
C LEU A 143 13.61 -8.56 -0.70
N ALA A 144 12.43 -8.56 -0.10
CA ALA A 144 11.39 -9.55 -0.35
C ALA A 144 10.11 -8.84 -0.83
N ASP A 145 9.41 -9.47 -1.75
CA ASP A 145 8.13 -9.02 -2.25
C ASP A 145 7.20 -10.21 -2.43
N HIS A 146 5.91 -9.95 -2.63
CA HIS A 146 4.92 -10.97 -2.89
C HIS A 146 5.17 -11.66 -4.22
N ILE A 147 4.91 -12.98 -4.25
CA ILE A 147 4.76 -13.72 -5.50
C ILE A 147 3.27 -13.66 -5.84
N ASP A 148 2.96 -13.11 -7.00
CA ASP A 148 1.59 -13.01 -7.50
C ASP A 148 1.41 -13.85 -8.76
N ILE A 149 0.29 -14.60 -8.83
CA ILE A 149 -0.09 -15.40 -10.00
C ILE A 149 -1.49 -14.98 -10.41
N SER A 150 -1.60 -14.42 -11.60
CA SER A 150 -2.88 -13.99 -12.16
C SER A 150 -3.52 -15.12 -12.96
N ILE A 151 -4.74 -15.54 -12.58
CA ILE A 151 -5.54 -16.49 -13.35
C ILE A 151 -6.72 -15.73 -13.95
N GLN A 152 -6.79 -15.71 -15.27
CA GLN A 152 -7.79 -14.93 -15.99
C GLN A 152 -8.84 -15.84 -16.63
N TYR A 153 -10.09 -15.43 -16.51
CA TYR A 153 -11.22 -16.10 -17.15
C TYR A 153 -11.99 -15.11 -18.01
N ASN A 154 -12.38 -15.55 -19.21
CA ASN A 154 -13.31 -14.80 -20.04
C ASN A 154 -14.75 -15.11 -19.62
N SER A 155 -15.61 -14.09 -19.72
CA SER A 155 -17.04 -14.23 -19.48
C SER A 155 -17.82 -13.51 -20.56
N ASP A 156 -18.86 -14.17 -21.11
CA ASP A 156 -19.80 -13.56 -22.04
C ASP A 156 -20.77 -12.59 -21.33
N ARG A 157 -20.77 -12.59 -20.01
CA ARG A 157 -21.63 -11.74 -19.18
C ARG A 157 -20.94 -10.44 -18.82
N MET A 158 -21.38 -9.35 -19.44
CA MET A 158 -20.84 -8.01 -19.19
C MET A 158 -21.17 -7.47 -17.78
N ASP A 159 -22.22 -7.95 -17.14
CA ASP A 159 -22.62 -7.55 -15.78
C ASP A 159 -21.66 -8.05 -14.68
N PHE A 160 -20.78 -8.99 -15.01
CA PHE A 160 -19.72 -9.48 -14.11
C PHE A 160 -18.47 -8.62 -14.10
N SER A 161 -18.28 -7.78 -15.11
CA SER A 161 -17.04 -7.02 -15.29
C SER A 161 -17.28 -5.51 -15.12
N HIS A 162 -16.27 -4.84 -14.57
CA HIS A 162 -16.19 -3.38 -14.58
C HIS A 162 -15.99 -2.79 -15.98
N ALA A 163 -15.65 -3.62 -17.00
CA ALA A 163 -15.53 -3.18 -18.39
C ALA A 163 -16.81 -2.48 -18.91
N GLN A 164 -17.99 -2.86 -18.39
CA GLN A 164 -19.23 -2.16 -18.69
C GLN A 164 -19.22 -0.65 -18.34
N HIS A 165 -18.32 -0.24 -17.43
CA HIS A 165 -18.20 1.14 -16.97
C HIS A 165 -17.14 1.95 -17.73
N GLN A 166 -16.40 1.33 -18.65
CA GLN A 166 -15.37 1.99 -19.44
C GLN A 166 -15.93 2.88 -20.56
N ARG A 167 -17.22 2.77 -20.90
CA ARG A 167 -17.87 3.68 -21.84
C ARG A 167 -17.93 5.09 -21.25
N LEU A 168 -17.60 6.09 -22.06
CA LEU A 168 -17.50 7.49 -21.63
C LEU A 168 -18.78 8.01 -20.97
N ASP A 169 -19.95 7.68 -21.54
CA ASP A 169 -21.26 8.07 -20.99
C ASP A 169 -21.48 7.51 -19.58
N LYS A 170 -21.14 6.23 -19.38
CA LYS A 170 -21.27 5.58 -18.06
C LYS A 170 -20.22 6.06 -17.07
N SER A 171 -18.98 6.24 -17.52
CA SER A 171 -17.91 6.79 -16.68
C SER A 171 -18.24 8.19 -16.16
N LEU A 172 -18.78 9.06 -17.04
CA LEU A 172 -19.19 10.41 -16.64
C LEU A 172 -20.34 10.37 -15.64
N TRP A 173 -21.33 9.51 -15.86
CA TRP A 173 -22.43 9.32 -14.91
C TRP A 173 -21.96 8.81 -13.55
N LEU A 174 -21.03 7.83 -13.54
CA LEU A 174 -20.44 7.31 -12.31
C LEU A 174 -19.64 8.36 -11.54
N MET A 175 -18.85 9.18 -12.27
CA MET A 175 -18.11 10.29 -11.67
C MET A 175 -19.05 11.33 -11.06
N THR A 176 -20.12 11.69 -11.76
CA THR A 176 -21.14 12.62 -11.26
C THR A 176 -21.81 12.06 -10.00
N LYS A 177 -22.20 10.79 -10.03
CA LYS A 177 -22.78 10.11 -8.86
C LYS A 177 -21.84 10.09 -7.68
N TRP A 178 -20.55 9.80 -7.91
CA TRP A 178 -19.53 9.82 -6.86
C TRP A 178 -19.36 11.23 -6.29
N LEU A 179 -19.23 12.25 -7.12
CA LEU A 179 -19.09 13.65 -6.69
C LEU A 179 -20.28 14.12 -5.82
N LEU A 180 -21.48 13.70 -6.17
CA LEU A 180 -22.70 14.13 -5.46
C LEU A 180 -22.98 13.32 -4.19
N SER A 181 -22.63 12.04 -4.14
CA SER A 181 -23.06 11.13 -3.07
C SER A 181 -21.92 10.41 -2.34
N GLY A 182 -20.70 10.45 -2.86
CA GLY A 182 -19.57 9.64 -2.36
C GLY A 182 -19.77 8.13 -2.56
N LYS A 183 -20.74 7.71 -3.37
CA LYS A 183 -21.13 6.30 -3.55
C LYS A 183 -21.02 5.86 -5.02
N GLY A 184 -20.92 4.56 -5.21
CA GLY A 184 -20.92 3.91 -6.52
C GLY A 184 -19.65 3.10 -6.79
N PRO A 185 -19.52 2.46 -7.95
CA PRO A 185 -18.38 1.61 -8.29
C PRO A 185 -17.01 2.31 -8.20
N GLY A 186 -16.94 3.63 -8.41
CA GLY A 186 -15.71 4.41 -8.27
C GLY A 186 -15.35 4.81 -6.83
N SER A 187 -16.18 4.49 -5.84
CA SER A 187 -15.96 4.90 -4.44
C SER A 187 -15.25 3.85 -3.58
N GLY A 188 -14.91 2.69 -4.13
CA GLY A 188 -14.34 1.58 -3.37
C GLY A 188 -13.08 0.99 -4.01
N SER A 189 -12.52 -0.03 -3.35
CA SER A 189 -11.42 -0.83 -3.87
C SER A 189 -11.89 -1.77 -4.98
N LEU A 190 -10.99 -2.10 -5.91
CA LEU A 190 -11.19 -3.18 -6.89
C LEU A 190 -11.19 -4.56 -6.21
N PHE A 191 -10.50 -4.68 -5.08
CA PHE A 191 -10.41 -5.89 -4.27
C PHE A 191 -11.48 -5.82 -3.17
N SER A 192 -12.63 -6.43 -3.43
CA SER A 192 -13.79 -6.35 -2.52
C SER A 192 -14.02 -7.62 -1.72
N THR A 193 -13.33 -8.71 -2.08
CA THR A 193 -13.36 -9.99 -1.38
C THR A 193 -11.96 -10.58 -1.32
N VAL A 194 -11.65 -11.24 -0.22
CA VAL A 194 -10.37 -11.90 0.01
C VAL A 194 -10.60 -13.26 0.66
N LEU A 195 -9.87 -14.27 0.17
CA LEU A 195 -9.79 -15.60 0.75
C LEU A 195 -8.37 -15.82 1.24
N PHE A 196 -8.21 -16.09 2.52
CA PHE A 196 -6.98 -16.61 3.10
C PHE A 196 -7.09 -18.11 3.32
N HIS A 197 -6.13 -18.85 2.81
CA HIS A 197 -6.04 -20.30 2.97
C HIS A 197 -4.75 -20.68 3.68
N ALA A 198 -4.88 -21.51 4.70
CA ALA A 198 -3.77 -22.12 5.41
C ALA A 198 -3.66 -23.59 5.06
N PHE A 199 -2.46 -24.03 4.68
CA PHE A 199 -2.17 -25.43 4.42
C PHE A 199 -1.81 -26.19 5.70
N ASN A 200 -1.17 -25.52 6.66
CA ASN A 200 -0.62 -26.13 7.85
C ASN A 200 -1.22 -25.60 9.14
N ASP A 201 -1.11 -24.30 9.40
CA ASP A 201 -1.59 -23.66 10.62
C ASP A 201 -2.68 -22.62 10.29
N PRO A 202 -3.92 -22.80 10.76
CA PRO A 202 -5.01 -21.85 10.52
C PRO A 202 -4.73 -20.42 10.99
N LYS A 203 -3.73 -20.21 11.85
CA LYS A 203 -3.32 -18.89 12.31
C LYS A 203 -2.34 -18.20 11.35
N LEU A 204 -1.72 -18.95 10.44
CA LEU A 204 -0.67 -18.50 9.54
C LEU A 204 -1.04 -18.87 8.09
N PRO A 205 -2.00 -18.19 7.46
CA PRO A 205 -2.36 -18.45 6.08
C PRO A 205 -1.18 -18.15 5.15
N GLU A 206 -0.88 -19.12 4.28
CA GLU A 206 0.21 -19.03 3.31
C GLU A 206 -0.28 -18.57 1.92
N LEU A 207 -1.57 -18.66 1.64
CA LEU A 207 -2.15 -18.28 0.35
C LEU A 207 -3.23 -17.23 0.55
N GLU A 208 -3.10 -16.13 -0.18
CA GLU A 208 -4.13 -15.11 -0.34
C GLU A 208 -4.70 -15.16 -1.76
N VAL A 209 -6.02 -15.21 -1.88
CA VAL A 209 -6.73 -15.19 -3.16
C VAL A 209 -7.72 -14.03 -3.14
N PHE A 210 -7.58 -13.10 -4.05
CA PHE A 210 -8.56 -12.06 -4.26
C PHE A 210 -9.08 -12.08 -5.69
N MET A 211 -10.33 -11.73 -5.83
CA MET A 211 -11.00 -11.69 -7.12
C MET A 211 -11.15 -10.23 -7.57
N THR A 212 -10.75 -9.97 -8.80
CA THR A 212 -10.95 -8.68 -9.46
C THR A 212 -11.91 -8.84 -10.62
N PRO A 213 -12.96 -8.01 -10.71
CA PRO A 213 -13.93 -8.08 -11.81
C PRO A 213 -13.43 -7.39 -13.10
N MET A 214 -12.12 -7.32 -13.29
CA MET A 214 -11.46 -6.77 -14.47
C MET A 214 -10.04 -7.32 -14.59
N ILE A 215 -9.53 -7.35 -15.82
CA ILE A 215 -8.11 -7.65 -16.07
C ILE A 215 -7.28 -6.42 -15.67
N ILE A 216 -6.23 -6.65 -14.91
CA ILE A 216 -5.21 -5.66 -14.56
C ILE A 216 -3.94 -6.13 -15.27
N GLU A 217 -3.51 -5.39 -16.30
CA GLU A 217 -2.25 -5.58 -17.01
C GLU A 217 -1.18 -4.61 -16.49
#